data_1f3643a2ab3be4fd58f3887e00f94065
#
_entry.id   1f3643a2ab3be4fd58f3887e00f94065
#
_cell.length_a   1.000
_cell.length_b   1.000
_cell.length_c   1.000
_cell.angle_alpha   90.00
_cell.angle_beta   90.00
_cell.angle_gamma   90.00
#
_symmetry.space_group_name_H-M   'P 1'
#
loop_
_entity.id
_entity.type
_entity.pdbx_description
1 polymer ?
#
loop_
_entity_poly.entity_id
_entity_poly.type
_entity_poly.pdbx_seq_one_letter_code
_entity_poly.pdbx_strand_id
1 'polypeptide(L)'
;MMTFPGPVDPIKPLEVRVANPISKCALPLLLGGIFILSSTALTRAADPIRIGAPLSLTGSLADEGGKEQQGLDMCIAAVNARGGVKVGSDMRKLEAVKYDYQSETSRAVQIVQRLLTVDKVDFLFAPYGSGDTKATAVLAERYNIPMVATSAASEAVYDQKGKNLFGILFPNNAMVQTEVKYYKERVPQAKKLAVFALNSLFPKAIAAALRDTAAKDGFEVVFDGLYSQGTLDFANALTQIKAGNPDWLYATGYIQELIVIRRQMDNLGMTIPIVTMTAGAAYPEFEQNLGPLSNNVTTNAWWHPSATYKDSYIFGGAEQYTATFKEKYKKEPTYLEAAATAGCEVLVQSVEKAGSTDPEAVRKQLSTLKFDTFYGPIQFGPSGQNAINSPMILQIQNGKYAVLDPQAVKTGELKVGVGAK
;
A
#
# COMPACT_ATOMS: atom_id res chain seq x y z
N MET A 1 -23.57 -45.00 25.89
CA MET A 1 -24.95 -44.79 26.35
C MET A 1 -24.99 -43.40 26.98
N MET A 2 -25.26 -42.38 26.20
CA MET A 2 -25.44 -41.00 26.68
C MET A 2 -26.82 -40.53 26.18
N THR A 3 -27.65 -40.19 27.13
CA THR A 3 -29.04 -39.80 26.99
C THR A 3 -29.17 -38.35 26.55
N PHE A 4 -29.98 -38.12 25.52
CA PHE A 4 -30.39 -36.78 25.05
C PHE A 4 -31.52 -36.24 25.93
N PRO A 5 -31.58 -34.94 26.24
CA PRO A 5 -32.72 -34.32 26.87
C PRO A 5 -33.81 -33.99 25.82
N GLY A 6 -35.07 -34.15 26.24
CA GLY A 6 -36.28 -34.01 25.46
C GLY A 6 -36.72 -32.56 25.21
N PRO A 7 -37.84 -32.37 24.49
CA PRO A 7 -38.24 -31.11 23.90
C PRO A 7 -38.84 -30.10 24.86
N VAL A 8 -38.57 -28.81 24.65
CA VAL A 8 -39.10 -27.67 25.42
C VAL A 8 -40.43 -27.21 24.84
N ASP A 9 -41.42 -26.98 25.73
CA ASP A 9 -42.75 -26.52 25.42
C ASP A 9 -42.84 -25.09 24.90
N PRO A 10 -43.85 -24.76 24.07
CA PRO A 10 -44.01 -23.43 23.46
C PRO A 10 -44.65 -22.42 24.43
N ILE A 11 -44.10 -21.22 24.45
CA ILE A 11 -44.54 -20.07 25.25
C ILE A 11 -45.83 -19.48 24.65
N LYS A 12 -46.88 -19.34 25.50
CA LYS A 12 -48.16 -18.72 25.19
C LYS A 12 -48.04 -17.17 25.07
N PRO A 13 -48.82 -16.55 24.17
CA PRO A 13 -48.81 -15.09 24.07
C PRO A 13 -49.66 -14.44 25.17
N LEU A 14 -49.18 -13.28 25.63
CA LEU A 14 -49.89 -12.42 26.60
C LEU A 14 -50.94 -11.55 25.90
N GLU A 15 -52.19 -11.67 26.28
CA GLU A 15 -53.27 -10.75 25.86
C GLU A 15 -53.23 -9.47 26.68
N VAL A 16 -53.12 -8.32 25.99
CA VAL A 16 -53.29 -6.99 26.60
C VAL A 16 -54.71 -6.51 26.39
N ARG A 17 -55.49 -6.43 27.45
CA ARG A 17 -56.83 -5.83 27.46
C ARG A 17 -56.76 -4.31 27.41
N VAL A 18 -57.35 -3.73 26.42
CA VAL A 18 -57.62 -2.28 26.32
C VAL A 18 -58.91 -1.95 27.03
N ALA A 19 -58.88 -1.09 28.00
CA ALA A 19 -60.07 -0.55 28.65
C ALA A 19 -60.30 0.91 28.19
N ASN A 20 -61.44 1.17 27.57
CA ASN A 20 -61.98 2.49 27.36
C ASN A 20 -62.79 2.94 28.57
N PRO A 21 -62.77 4.22 28.96
CA PRO A 21 -64.02 4.85 29.24
C PRO A 21 -64.21 6.21 28.57
N ILE A 22 -65.37 6.38 27.98
CA ILE A 22 -65.94 7.62 27.45
C ILE A 22 -66.43 8.45 28.66
N SER A 23 -66.06 9.71 28.74
CA SER A 23 -66.85 10.70 29.48
C SER A 23 -66.84 12.04 28.75
N LYS A 24 -68.04 12.52 28.48
CA LYS A 24 -68.40 13.79 27.85
C LYS A 24 -68.18 14.95 28.86
N CYS A 25 -67.67 16.10 28.45
CA CYS A 25 -68.31 17.41 28.63
C CYS A 25 -67.48 18.61 28.16
N ALA A 26 -68.15 19.48 27.43
CA ALA A 26 -68.03 20.95 27.36
C ALA A 26 -66.85 21.62 26.62
N LEU A 27 -67.18 22.23 25.51
CA LEU A 27 -66.59 23.43 24.88
C LEU A 27 -66.73 24.64 25.86
N PRO A 28 -65.89 25.70 25.90
CA PRO A 28 -65.55 26.56 24.75
C PRO A 28 -64.15 27.25 24.80
N LEU A 29 -63.96 28.02 23.77
CA LEU A 29 -63.12 29.22 23.54
C LEU A 29 -61.89 29.09 22.66
N LEU A 30 -62.05 29.74 21.52
CA LEU A 30 -61.02 30.13 20.58
C LEU A 30 -59.82 30.83 21.24
N LEU A 31 -58.63 30.33 20.98
CA LEU A 31 -57.39 31.11 20.91
C LEU A 31 -56.56 30.56 19.79
N GLY A 32 -56.41 31.36 18.73
CA GLY A 32 -55.66 31.04 17.55
C GLY A 32 -54.14 30.90 17.90
N GLY A 33 -53.73 29.68 18.09
CA GLY A 33 -52.31 29.31 18.17
C GLY A 33 -51.82 28.97 16.76
N ILE A 34 -51.02 29.86 16.19
CA ILE A 34 -50.25 29.55 14.99
C ILE A 34 -49.30 28.40 15.33
N PHE A 35 -49.66 27.19 15.01
CA PHE A 35 -48.74 26.06 14.99
C PHE A 35 -47.76 26.28 13.84
N ILE A 36 -46.59 26.88 14.15
CA ILE A 36 -45.44 26.80 13.25
C ILE A 36 -45.03 25.33 13.23
N LEU A 37 -45.51 24.59 12.23
CA LEU A 37 -44.94 23.30 11.84
C LEU A 37 -43.49 23.56 11.43
N SER A 38 -42.58 23.50 12.40
CA SER A 38 -41.15 23.35 12.11
C SER A 38 -40.99 22.04 11.36
N SER A 39 -41.04 22.10 10.02
CA SER A 39 -40.61 20.98 9.16
C SER A 39 -39.14 20.79 9.46
N THR A 40 -38.82 19.90 10.40
CA THR A 40 -37.49 19.29 10.45
C THR A 40 -37.34 18.52 9.15
N ALA A 41 -36.78 19.19 8.14
CA ALA A 41 -36.29 18.48 6.97
C ALA A 41 -35.30 17.42 7.50
N LEU A 42 -35.73 16.17 7.49
CA LEU A 42 -34.80 15.05 7.61
C LEU A 42 -33.80 15.21 6.47
N THR A 43 -32.66 15.83 6.75
CA THR A 43 -31.51 15.82 5.85
C THR A 43 -31.11 14.36 5.69
N ARG A 44 -31.58 13.76 4.61
CA ARG A 44 -31.11 12.43 4.19
C ARG A 44 -29.60 12.57 4.03
N ALA A 45 -28.84 11.82 4.81
CA ALA A 45 -27.40 11.76 4.64
C ALA A 45 -27.10 11.37 3.19
N ALA A 46 -26.25 12.14 2.51
CA ALA A 46 -25.84 11.80 1.15
C ALA A 46 -25.19 10.41 1.12
N ASP A 47 -25.42 9.66 0.07
CA ASP A 47 -24.85 8.32 -0.08
C ASP A 47 -23.31 8.39 0.03
N PRO A 48 -22.66 7.43 0.71
CA PRO A 48 -21.21 7.44 0.88
C PRO A 48 -20.48 7.32 -0.47
N ILE A 49 -19.24 7.81 -0.51
CA ILE A 49 -18.32 7.56 -1.63
C ILE A 49 -17.70 6.19 -1.38
N ARG A 50 -17.79 5.30 -2.35
CA ARG A 50 -17.38 3.90 -2.23
C ARG A 50 -16.10 3.63 -3.02
N ILE A 51 -15.05 3.18 -2.31
CA ILE A 51 -13.78 2.75 -2.91
C ILE A 51 -13.75 1.22 -2.93
N GLY A 52 -13.64 0.63 -4.11
CA GLY A 52 -13.42 -0.80 -4.25
C GLY A 52 -11.95 -1.15 -3.98
N ALA A 53 -11.71 -2.08 -3.08
CA ALA A 53 -10.37 -2.50 -2.68
C ALA A 53 -10.24 -4.02 -2.74
N PRO A 54 -9.70 -4.58 -3.83
CA PRO A 54 -9.25 -5.96 -3.88
C PRO A 54 -7.94 -6.08 -3.09
N LEU A 55 -7.97 -6.75 -1.95
CA LEU A 55 -6.84 -6.88 -1.04
C LEU A 55 -6.34 -8.33 -0.99
N SER A 56 -5.05 -8.54 -0.81
CA SER A 56 -4.48 -9.85 -0.55
C SER A 56 -4.42 -10.08 0.96
N LEU A 57 -5.50 -10.59 1.55
CA LEU A 57 -5.57 -10.79 3.02
C LEU A 57 -5.17 -12.21 3.43
N THR A 58 -5.09 -13.12 2.47
CA THR A 58 -4.61 -14.49 2.64
C THR A 58 -3.68 -14.88 1.49
N GLY A 59 -2.94 -15.99 1.65
CA GLY A 59 -1.96 -16.45 0.67
C GLY A 59 -0.57 -15.82 0.86
N SER A 60 0.26 -15.87 -0.17
CA SER A 60 1.69 -15.49 -0.09
C SER A 60 1.95 -13.99 0.04
N LEU A 61 0.95 -13.14 -0.24
CA LEU A 61 1.03 -11.67 -0.15
C LEU A 61 0.18 -11.12 1.00
N ALA A 62 -0.17 -11.96 2.00
CA ALA A 62 -1.07 -11.56 3.09
C ALA A 62 -0.47 -10.44 3.97
N ASP A 63 0.83 -10.47 4.18
CA ASP A 63 1.54 -9.44 4.96
C ASP A 63 1.43 -8.06 4.27
N GLU A 64 1.63 -8.03 2.98
CA GLU A 64 1.56 -6.83 2.16
C GLU A 64 0.13 -6.30 2.03
N GLY A 65 -0.82 -7.19 1.74
CA GLY A 65 -2.23 -6.82 1.63
C GLY A 65 -2.82 -6.30 2.95
N GLY A 66 -2.38 -6.87 4.09
CA GLY A 66 -2.72 -6.36 5.42
C GLY A 66 -2.21 -4.94 5.67
N LYS A 67 -1.01 -4.61 5.18
CA LYS A 67 -0.45 -3.25 5.25
C LYS A 67 -1.25 -2.26 4.40
N GLU A 68 -1.58 -2.63 3.15
CA GLU A 68 -2.43 -1.78 2.30
C GLU A 68 -3.80 -1.52 2.95
N GLN A 69 -4.41 -2.56 3.53
CA GLN A 69 -5.67 -2.39 4.26
C GLN A 69 -5.52 -1.40 5.41
N GLN A 70 -4.47 -1.51 6.24
CA GLN A 70 -4.25 -0.60 7.35
C GLN A 70 -4.08 0.84 6.90
N GLY A 71 -3.35 1.07 5.81
CA GLY A 71 -3.18 2.40 5.24
C GLY A 71 -4.49 3.00 4.70
N LEU A 72 -5.28 2.22 3.97
CA LEU A 72 -6.59 2.64 3.49
C LEU A 72 -7.54 2.95 4.64
N ASP A 73 -7.60 2.09 5.67
CA ASP A 73 -8.45 2.27 6.85
C ASP A 73 -8.02 3.48 7.70
N MET A 74 -6.73 3.81 7.70
CA MET A 74 -6.20 5.00 8.33
C MET A 74 -6.75 6.28 7.68
N CYS A 75 -6.67 6.36 6.36
CA CYS A 75 -7.21 7.49 5.60
C CYS A 75 -8.73 7.62 5.76
N ILE A 76 -9.48 6.54 5.58
CA ILE A 76 -10.96 6.56 5.71
C ILE A 76 -11.38 7.04 7.10
N ALA A 77 -10.72 6.56 8.14
CA ALA A 77 -11.02 6.99 9.51
C ALA A 77 -10.75 8.49 9.71
N ALA A 78 -9.61 8.99 9.24
CA ALA A 78 -9.24 10.39 9.35
C ALA A 78 -10.17 11.31 8.54
N VAL A 79 -10.51 10.94 7.30
CA VAL A 79 -11.48 11.67 6.46
C VAL A 79 -12.86 11.71 7.12
N ASN A 80 -13.32 10.57 7.61
CA ASN A 80 -14.64 10.49 8.22
C ASN A 80 -14.73 11.22 9.58
N ALA A 81 -13.63 11.31 10.33
CA ALA A 81 -13.56 12.06 11.57
C ALA A 81 -13.75 13.57 11.35
N ARG A 82 -13.27 14.11 10.23
CA ARG A 82 -13.48 15.53 9.87
C ARG A 82 -14.85 15.82 9.21
N GLY A 83 -15.75 14.84 9.16
CA GLY A 83 -17.10 14.97 8.59
C GLY A 83 -17.29 14.21 7.29
N GLY A 84 -16.25 13.83 6.58
CA GLY A 84 -16.25 13.16 5.27
C GLY A 84 -15.56 13.98 4.19
N VAL A 85 -15.96 13.72 2.95
CA VAL A 85 -15.46 14.34 1.71
C VAL A 85 -16.46 15.41 1.25
N LYS A 86 -16.00 16.60 0.96
CA LYS A 86 -16.84 17.68 0.43
C LYS A 86 -17.11 17.47 -1.06
N VAL A 87 -18.38 17.28 -1.43
CA VAL A 87 -18.82 17.12 -2.82
C VAL A 87 -19.90 18.17 -3.11
N GLY A 88 -19.53 19.22 -3.81
CA GLY A 88 -20.42 20.38 -3.96
C GLY A 88 -20.76 21.02 -2.61
N SER A 89 -22.06 20.99 -2.24
CA SER A 89 -22.57 21.45 -0.93
C SER A 89 -22.54 20.36 0.14
N ASP A 90 -22.40 19.10 -0.22
CA ASP A 90 -22.62 17.96 0.66
C ASP A 90 -21.32 17.44 1.28
N MET A 91 -21.42 16.90 2.50
CA MET A 91 -20.36 16.12 3.14
C MET A 91 -20.74 14.65 3.06
N ARG A 92 -19.97 13.86 2.29
CA ARG A 92 -20.22 12.44 2.07
C ARG A 92 -19.19 11.60 2.82
N LYS A 93 -19.65 10.56 3.51
CA LYS A 93 -18.73 9.61 4.15
C LYS A 93 -17.97 8.81 3.11
N LEU A 94 -16.77 8.36 3.47
CA LEU A 94 -15.93 7.50 2.66
C LEU A 94 -16.04 6.06 3.17
N GLU A 95 -16.25 5.10 2.27
CA GLU A 95 -16.35 3.68 2.60
C GLU A 95 -15.49 2.84 1.66
N ALA A 96 -14.89 1.76 2.19
CA ALA A 96 -14.20 0.76 1.38
C ALA A 96 -15.04 -0.50 1.23
N VAL A 97 -15.22 -0.96 -0.01
CA VAL A 97 -15.76 -2.28 -0.34
C VAL A 97 -14.58 -3.22 -0.58
N LYS A 98 -14.28 -4.05 0.41
CA LYS A 98 -13.08 -4.89 0.47
C LYS A 98 -13.38 -6.34 0.17
N TYR A 99 -12.53 -6.97 -0.64
CA TYR A 99 -12.56 -8.41 -0.91
C TYR A 99 -11.16 -8.98 -0.90
N ASP A 100 -11.01 -10.18 -0.33
CA ASP A 100 -9.76 -10.94 -0.36
C ASP A 100 -9.63 -11.71 -1.68
N TYR A 101 -8.58 -11.39 -2.46
CA TYR A 101 -8.28 -12.13 -3.70
C TYR A 101 -7.28 -13.28 -3.49
N GLN A 102 -6.88 -13.55 -2.24
CA GLN A 102 -6.09 -14.71 -1.83
C GLN A 102 -4.74 -14.85 -2.56
N SER A 103 -4.11 -13.74 -2.90
CA SER A 103 -2.85 -13.66 -3.66
C SER A 103 -2.93 -14.27 -5.07
N GLU A 104 -4.15 -14.43 -5.62
CA GLU A 104 -4.40 -15.04 -6.92
C GLU A 104 -4.83 -13.99 -7.96
N THR A 105 -4.01 -13.72 -8.98
CA THR A 105 -4.27 -12.72 -10.03
C THR A 105 -5.64 -12.90 -10.70
N SER A 106 -6.03 -14.15 -10.99
CA SER A 106 -7.33 -14.45 -11.61
C SER A 106 -8.52 -14.03 -10.73
N ARG A 107 -8.39 -14.18 -9.40
CA ARG A 107 -9.39 -13.72 -8.44
C ARG A 107 -9.39 -12.20 -8.32
N ALA A 108 -8.22 -11.56 -8.35
CA ALA A 108 -8.15 -10.10 -8.37
C ALA A 108 -8.95 -9.52 -9.54
N VAL A 109 -8.80 -10.10 -10.74
CA VAL A 109 -9.59 -9.69 -11.93
C VAL A 109 -11.09 -9.90 -11.71
N GLN A 110 -11.52 -11.06 -11.18
CA GLN A 110 -12.94 -11.34 -10.90
C GLN A 110 -13.52 -10.38 -9.86
N ILE A 111 -12.75 -10.08 -8.80
CA ILE A 111 -13.17 -9.16 -7.74
C ILE A 111 -13.30 -7.73 -8.28
N VAL A 112 -12.33 -7.24 -9.07
CA VAL A 112 -12.43 -5.91 -9.69
C VAL A 112 -13.65 -5.86 -10.62
N GLN A 113 -13.90 -6.90 -11.42
CA GLN A 113 -15.11 -6.98 -12.24
C GLN A 113 -16.39 -6.88 -11.39
N ARG A 114 -16.44 -7.59 -10.25
CA ARG A 114 -17.57 -7.56 -9.31
C ARG A 114 -17.76 -6.17 -8.71
N LEU A 115 -16.67 -5.55 -8.21
CA LEU A 115 -16.69 -4.20 -7.63
C LEU A 115 -17.29 -3.18 -8.60
N LEU A 116 -16.98 -3.30 -9.89
CA LEU A 116 -17.47 -2.40 -10.94
C LEU A 116 -18.93 -2.68 -11.36
N THR A 117 -19.33 -3.96 -11.46
CA THR A 117 -20.63 -4.32 -12.06
C THR A 117 -21.74 -4.59 -11.06
N VAL A 118 -21.40 -5.15 -9.91
CA VAL A 118 -22.37 -5.53 -8.85
C VAL A 118 -22.38 -4.49 -7.75
N ASP A 119 -21.20 -4.21 -7.18
CA ASP A 119 -21.08 -3.28 -6.06
C ASP A 119 -21.14 -1.82 -6.52
N LYS A 120 -20.82 -1.54 -7.78
CA LYS A 120 -20.88 -0.20 -8.42
C LYS A 120 -20.15 0.85 -7.60
N VAL A 121 -18.88 0.57 -7.28
CA VAL A 121 -18.02 1.49 -6.55
C VAL A 121 -17.69 2.72 -7.38
N ASP A 122 -17.48 3.86 -6.74
CA ASP A 122 -17.15 5.13 -7.39
C ASP A 122 -15.71 5.14 -7.92
N PHE A 123 -14.78 4.53 -7.16
CA PHE A 123 -13.35 4.50 -7.44
C PHE A 123 -12.75 3.15 -7.08
N LEU A 124 -11.53 2.87 -7.58
CA LEU A 124 -10.80 1.65 -7.28
C LEU A 124 -9.45 1.94 -6.64
N PHE A 125 -9.08 1.12 -5.67
CA PHE A 125 -7.68 0.82 -5.37
C PHE A 125 -7.25 -0.37 -6.22
N ALA A 126 -6.01 -0.35 -6.69
CA ALA A 126 -5.45 -1.50 -7.38
C ALA A 126 -5.11 -2.63 -6.39
N PRO A 127 -5.11 -3.89 -6.80
CA PRO A 127 -4.55 -4.97 -5.99
C PRO A 127 -3.04 -4.80 -5.83
N TYR A 128 -2.47 -5.45 -4.82
CA TYR A 128 -1.05 -5.33 -4.50
C TYR A 128 -0.14 -5.76 -5.65
N GLY A 129 0.90 -4.96 -5.88
CA GLY A 129 2.01 -5.26 -6.76
C GLY A 129 1.75 -5.00 -8.24
N SER A 130 2.85 -4.90 -9.00
CA SER A 130 2.80 -4.50 -10.41
C SER A 130 2.08 -5.51 -11.31
N GLY A 131 2.18 -6.81 -11.01
CA GLY A 131 1.55 -7.86 -11.82
C GLY A 131 0.04 -7.79 -11.78
N ASP A 132 -0.54 -7.79 -10.58
CA ASP A 132 -1.98 -7.79 -10.36
C ASP A 132 -2.61 -6.44 -10.73
N THR A 133 -1.91 -5.33 -10.43
CA THR A 133 -2.30 -4.00 -10.91
C THR A 133 -2.42 -3.99 -12.44
N LYS A 134 -1.41 -4.48 -13.17
CA LYS A 134 -1.43 -4.52 -14.63
C LYS A 134 -2.60 -5.35 -15.17
N ALA A 135 -2.87 -6.50 -14.57
CA ALA A 135 -3.96 -7.38 -14.98
C ALA A 135 -5.35 -6.75 -14.78
N THR A 136 -5.51 -5.91 -13.75
CA THR A 136 -6.80 -5.30 -13.39
C THR A 136 -7.00 -3.91 -13.97
N ALA A 137 -5.95 -3.16 -14.30
CA ALA A 137 -6.03 -1.81 -14.85
C ALA A 137 -6.85 -1.74 -16.14
N VAL A 138 -6.85 -2.81 -16.96
CA VAL A 138 -7.68 -2.89 -18.18
C VAL A 138 -9.17 -2.80 -17.89
N LEU A 139 -9.62 -3.21 -16.70
CA LEU A 139 -11.01 -3.08 -16.27
C LEU A 139 -11.34 -1.64 -15.89
N ALA A 140 -10.44 -0.96 -15.16
CA ALA A 140 -10.57 0.46 -14.85
C ALA A 140 -10.73 1.30 -16.13
N GLU A 141 -9.95 1.01 -17.16
CA GLU A 141 -10.08 1.66 -18.46
C GLU A 141 -11.41 1.36 -19.15
N ARG A 142 -11.81 0.08 -19.18
CA ARG A 142 -13.06 -0.36 -19.83
C ARG A 142 -14.30 0.30 -19.21
N TYR A 143 -14.32 0.46 -17.89
CA TYR A 143 -15.44 1.04 -17.16
C TYR A 143 -15.28 2.54 -16.90
N ASN A 144 -14.19 3.14 -17.36
CA ASN A 144 -13.83 4.56 -17.19
C ASN A 144 -13.85 5.01 -15.73
N ILE A 145 -13.33 4.18 -14.81
CA ILE A 145 -13.27 4.45 -13.37
C ILE A 145 -11.80 4.70 -12.96
N PRO A 146 -11.47 5.81 -12.29
CA PRO A 146 -10.14 6.04 -11.75
C PRO A 146 -9.72 4.95 -10.76
N MET A 147 -8.50 4.41 -10.97
CA MET A 147 -7.86 3.42 -10.13
C MET A 147 -6.56 3.99 -9.57
N VAL A 148 -6.39 3.95 -8.25
CA VAL A 148 -5.17 4.36 -7.57
C VAL A 148 -4.36 3.12 -7.22
N ALA A 149 -3.12 3.05 -7.71
CA ALA A 149 -2.17 1.98 -7.42
C ALA A 149 -1.16 2.44 -6.36
N THR A 150 -1.16 1.79 -5.22
CA THR A 150 -0.35 2.17 -4.06
C THR A 150 0.93 1.35 -3.91
N SER A 151 1.07 0.29 -4.71
CA SER A 151 2.17 -0.69 -4.61
C SER A 151 2.74 -1.14 -5.95
N ALA A 152 2.38 -0.48 -7.05
CA ALA A 152 2.88 -0.81 -8.39
C ALA A 152 3.93 0.20 -8.85
N ALA A 153 5.20 -0.20 -8.90
CA ALA A 153 6.31 0.68 -9.26
C ALA A 153 6.93 0.39 -10.64
N SER A 154 6.60 -0.76 -11.26
CA SER A 154 7.11 -1.10 -12.59
C SER A 154 6.49 -0.20 -13.66
N GLU A 155 7.31 0.45 -14.46
CA GLU A 155 6.91 1.31 -15.58
C GLU A 155 6.01 0.58 -16.59
N ALA A 156 6.25 -0.72 -16.77
CA ALA A 156 5.46 -1.55 -17.69
C ALA A 156 3.97 -1.68 -17.31
N VAL A 157 3.58 -1.28 -16.10
CA VAL A 157 2.18 -1.19 -15.68
C VAL A 157 1.50 0.00 -16.35
N TYR A 158 2.23 1.09 -16.54
CA TYR A 158 1.75 2.40 -17.02
C TYR A 158 1.92 2.59 -18.54
N ASP A 159 2.58 1.63 -19.22
CA ASP A 159 2.79 1.68 -20.68
C ASP A 159 1.52 1.34 -21.50
N GLN A 160 0.42 1.01 -20.85
CA GLN A 160 -0.82 0.53 -21.49
C GLN A 160 -1.63 1.65 -22.20
N LYS A 161 -1.11 2.87 -22.27
CA LYS A 161 -1.79 4.05 -22.82
C LYS A 161 -3.18 4.31 -22.19
N GLY A 162 -3.37 3.82 -20.99
CA GLY A 162 -4.55 4.08 -20.19
C GLY A 162 -4.55 5.48 -19.59
N LYS A 163 -5.71 5.94 -19.15
CA LYS A 163 -5.88 7.27 -18.53
C LYS A 163 -6.48 7.22 -17.13
N ASN A 164 -6.88 6.02 -16.67
CA ASN A 164 -7.58 5.85 -15.40
C ASN A 164 -6.70 5.26 -14.29
N LEU A 165 -5.44 4.92 -14.57
CA LEU A 165 -4.52 4.36 -13.57
C LEU A 165 -3.55 5.44 -13.06
N PHE A 166 -3.47 5.59 -11.73
CA PHE A 166 -2.62 6.57 -11.04
C PHE A 166 -1.77 5.89 -9.98
N GLY A 167 -0.44 5.91 -10.15
CA GLY A 167 0.52 5.21 -9.30
C GLY A 167 1.21 6.12 -8.29
N ILE A 168 1.10 5.80 -7.01
CA ILE A 168 1.72 6.57 -5.91
C ILE A 168 3.23 6.38 -5.88
N LEU A 169 3.71 5.16 -6.14
CA LEU A 169 5.13 4.87 -6.15
C LEU A 169 5.79 5.44 -7.42
N PHE A 170 6.92 6.10 -7.25
CA PHE A 170 7.73 6.53 -8.39
C PHE A 170 8.39 5.32 -9.09
N PRO A 171 8.88 5.48 -10.35
CA PRO A 171 9.41 4.40 -11.17
C PRO A 171 10.62 3.66 -10.57
N ASN A 172 10.73 2.37 -10.85
CA ASN A 172 11.84 1.52 -10.44
C ASN A 172 13.21 2.04 -10.90
N ASN A 173 13.28 2.58 -12.11
CA ASN A 173 14.54 3.10 -12.67
C ASN A 173 15.17 4.18 -11.78
N ALA A 174 14.37 5.07 -11.21
CA ALA A 174 14.89 6.11 -10.31
C ALA A 174 15.53 5.53 -9.05
N MET A 175 14.93 4.47 -8.50
CA MET A 175 15.46 3.77 -7.33
C MET A 175 16.78 3.09 -7.64
N VAL A 176 16.84 2.32 -8.72
CA VAL A 176 18.02 1.58 -9.15
C VAL A 176 19.19 2.53 -9.49
N GLN A 177 18.92 3.62 -10.20
CA GLN A 177 19.94 4.63 -10.53
C GLN A 177 20.57 5.25 -9.26
N THR A 178 19.72 5.53 -8.27
CA THR A 178 20.20 6.05 -6.98
C THR A 178 21.08 5.04 -6.26
N GLU A 179 20.70 3.76 -6.21
CA GLU A 179 21.47 2.71 -5.55
C GLU A 179 22.82 2.45 -6.24
N VAL A 180 22.83 2.29 -7.56
CA VAL A 180 24.06 2.05 -8.33
C VAL A 180 25.03 3.21 -8.12
N LYS A 181 24.56 4.46 -8.22
CA LYS A 181 25.38 5.63 -7.95
C LYS A 181 25.92 5.63 -6.53
N TYR A 182 25.05 5.36 -5.54
CA TYR A 182 25.43 5.35 -4.12
C TYR A 182 26.54 4.35 -3.84
N TYR A 183 26.41 3.09 -4.28
CA TYR A 183 27.42 2.07 -4.02
C TYR A 183 28.70 2.29 -4.82
N LYS A 184 28.62 2.80 -6.04
CA LYS A 184 29.79 3.19 -6.83
C LYS A 184 30.66 4.25 -6.10
N GLU A 185 30.00 5.21 -5.44
CA GLU A 185 30.67 6.28 -4.70
C GLU A 185 31.18 5.81 -3.33
N ARG A 186 30.43 4.96 -2.63
CA ARG A 186 30.72 4.56 -1.24
C ARG A 186 31.60 3.31 -1.14
N VAL A 187 31.57 2.44 -2.13
CA VAL A 187 32.32 1.18 -2.18
C VAL A 187 32.97 1.04 -3.57
N PRO A 188 33.90 1.93 -3.95
CA PRO A 188 34.43 2.01 -5.32
C PRO A 188 35.21 0.76 -5.74
N GLN A 189 35.64 -0.07 -4.79
CA GLN A 189 36.27 -1.36 -5.03
C GLN A 189 35.27 -2.47 -5.44
N ALA A 190 33.97 -2.30 -5.15
CA ALA A 190 32.95 -3.26 -5.57
C ALA A 190 32.80 -3.23 -7.10
N LYS A 191 32.96 -4.38 -7.76
CA LYS A 191 32.91 -4.53 -9.23
C LYS A 191 32.00 -5.65 -9.68
N LYS A 192 31.78 -6.66 -8.87
CA LYS A 192 31.03 -7.87 -9.23
C LYS A 192 29.64 -7.84 -8.62
N LEU A 193 28.63 -7.93 -9.47
CA LEU A 193 27.21 -7.92 -9.10
C LEU A 193 26.56 -9.27 -9.37
N ALA A 194 25.89 -9.84 -8.37
CA ALA A 194 24.96 -10.95 -8.55
C ALA A 194 23.52 -10.43 -8.45
N VAL A 195 22.68 -10.78 -9.42
CA VAL A 195 21.26 -10.42 -9.48
C VAL A 195 20.41 -11.67 -9.30
N PHE A 196 19.53 -11.68 -8.31
CA PHE A 196 18.65 -12.80 -8.02
C PHE A 196 17.22 -12.33 -7.78
N ALA A 197 16.31 -12.63 -8.70
CA ALA A 197 14.99 -12.02 -8.74
C ALA A 197 13.85 -13.03 -8.75
N LEU A 198 12.77 -12.72 -8.04
CA LEU A 198 11.51 -13.43 -8.17
C LEU A 198 10.97 -13.26 -9.61
N ASN A 199 10.51 -14.35 -10.22
CA ASN A 199 9.93 -14.37 -11.56
C ASN A 199 8.51 -13.75 -11.57
N SER A 200 8.41 -12.46 -11.19
CA SER A 200 7.19 -11.67 -11.31
C SER A 200 7.50 -10.29 -11.88
N LEU A 201 6.47 -9.53 -12.25
CA LEU A 201 6.65 -8.30 -13.04
C LEU A 201 7.56 -7.27 -12.35
N PHE A 202 7.30 -6.96 -11.08
CA PHE A 202 8.08 -5.96 -10.33
C PHE A 202 9.55 -6.38 -10.13
N PRO A 203 9.88 -7.57 -9.56
CA PRO A 203 11.27 -7.95 -9.36
C PRO A 203 12.06 -8.08 -10.66
N LYS A 204 11.43 -8.59 -11.74
CA LYS A 204 12.08 -8.65 -13.07
C LYS A 204 12.38 -7.27 -13.63
N ALA A 205 11.49 -6.29 -13.44
CA ALA A 205 11.73 -4.93 -13.89
C ALA A 205 12.91 -4.28 -13.14
N ILE A 206 12.97 -4.47 -11.82
CA ILE A 206 14.12 -4.03 -11.00
C ILE A 206 15.40 -4.69 -11.48
N ALA A 207 15.42 -6.02 -11.66
CA ALA A 207 16.60 -6.76 -12.10
C ALA A 207 17.09 -6.30 -13.48
N ALA A 208 16.17 -6.06 -14.41
CA ALA A 208 16.52 -5.53 -15.73
C ALA A 208 17.15 -4.13 -15.65
N ALA A 209 16.49 -3.20 -14.93
CA ALA A 209 17.01 -1.86 -14.73
C ALA A 209 18.37 -1.85 -14.04
N LEU A 210 18.56 -2.75 -13.06
CA LEU A 210 19.82 -2.88 -12.33
C LEU A 210 20.96 -3.36 -13.24
N ARG A 211 20.74 -4.43 -14.04
CA ARG A 211 21.73 -4.90 -15.00
C ARG A 211 22.16 -3.79 -15.97
N ASP A 212 21.18 -3.10 -16.55
CA ASP A 212 21.43 -2.07 -17.55
C ASP A 212 22.17 -0.86 -16.96
N THR A 213 21.83 -0.46 -15.74
CA THR A 213 22.45 0.67 -15.06
C THR A 213 23.84 0.29 -14.53
N ALA A 214 23.96 -0.84 -13.86
CA ALA A 214 25.21 -1.32 -13.26
C ALA A 214 26.30 -1.57 -14.31
N ALA A 215 25.93 -2.15 -15.47
CA ALA A 215 26.87 -2.37 -16.58
C ALA A 215 27.45 -1.05 -17.12
N LYS A 216 26.61 0.00 -17.27
CA LYS A 216 27.07 1.33 -17.69
C LYS A 216 27.98 1.98 -16.66
N ASP A 217 27.81 1.64 -15.40
CA ASP A 217 28.61 2.17 -14.28
C ASP A 217 29.81 1.30 -13.92
N GLY A 218 30.12 0.27 -14.72
CA GLY A 218 31.35 -0.54 -14.65
C GLY A 218 31.27 -1.73 -13.71
N PHE A 219 30.07 -2.19 -13.35
CA PHE A 219 29.89 -3.46 -12.66
C PHE A 219 29.83 -4.62 -13.64
N GLU A 220 30.48 -5.72 -13.31
CA GLU A 220 30.39 -7.02 -14.00
C GLU A 220 29.27 -7.85 -13.38
N VAL A 221 28.30 -8.31 -14.16
CA VAL A 221 27.28 -9.22 -13.68
C VAL A 221 27.80 -10.65 -13.70
N VAL A 222 28.12 -11.19 -12.52
CA VAL A 222 28.68 -12.54 -12.36
C VAL A 222 27.64 -13.63 -12.13
N PHE A 223 26.41 -13.24 -11.82
CA PHE A 223 25.24 -14.12 -11.71
C PHE A 223 23.98 -13.34 -12.03
N ASP A 224 23.08 -13.98 -12.80
CA ASP A 224 21.75 -13.44 -13.11
C ASP A 224 20.75 -14.59 -13.14
N GLY A 225 19.89 -14.67 -12.14
CA GLY A 225 18.95 -15.77 -11.95
C GLY A 225 17.58 -15.36 -11.51
N LEU A 226 16.59 -16.18 -11.91
CA LEU A 226 15.20 -16.04 -11.49
C LEU A 226 14.79 -17.23 -10.62
N TYR A 227 13.92 -16.96 -9.64
CA TYR A 227 13.25 -17.99 -8.85
C TYR A 227 11.73 -17.87 -8.93
N SER A 228 11.02 -18.96 -8.69
CA SER A 228 9.55 -18.99 -8.70
C SER A 228 8.99 -18.59 -7.33
N GLN A 229 7.79 -18.01 -7.33
CA GLN A 229 7.05 -17.74 -6.10
C GLN A 229 6.82 -19.02 -5.30
N GLY A 230 6.96 -18.92 -3.97
CA GLY A 230 6.84 -20.07 -3.07
C GLY A 230 8.05 -21.02 -3.05
N THR A 231 9.17 -20.66 -3.70
CA THR A 231 10.42 -21.42 -3.59
C THR A 231 10.92 -21.37 -2.14
N LEU A 232 11.27 -22.53 -1.58
CA LEU A 232 11.78 -22.67 -0.21
C LEU A 232 13.23 -23.18 -0.17
N ASP A 233 13.79 -23.57 -1.29
CA ASP A 233 15.17 -24.04 -1.40
C ASP A 233 15.91 -23.25 -2.49
N PHE A 234 16.91 -22.51 -2.06
CA PHE A 234 17.77 -21.66 -2.89
C PHE A 234 19.22 -22.13 -2.90
N ALA A 235 19.54 -23.28 -2.26
CA ALA A 235 20.92 -23.72 -2.03
C ALA A 235 21.74 -23.83 -3.33
N ASN A 236 21.15 -24.34 -4.41
CA ASN A 236 21.83 -24.44 -5.70
C ASN A 236 22.17 -23.06 -6.28
N ALA A 237 21.20 -22.14 -6.33
CA ALA A 237 21.43 -20.79 -6.84
C ALA A 237 22.45 -20.03 -5.97
N LEU A 238 22.32 -20.12 -4.65
CA LEU A 238 23.24 -19.49 -3.71
C LEU A 238 24.67 -20.05 -3.81
N THR A 239 24.82 -21.35 -4.09
CA THR A 239 26.14 -21.97 -4.36
C THR A 239 26.78 -21.39 -5.62
N GLN A 240 26.00 -21.18 -6.68
CA GLN A 240 26.49 -20.53 -7.91
C GLN A 240 26.84 -19.07 -7.67
N ILE A 241 26.01 -18.32 -6.93
CA ILE A 241 26.29 -16.94 -6.53
C ILE A 241 27.60 -16.88 -5.74
N LYS A 242 27.79 -17.78 -4.76
CA LYS A 242 29.03 -17.86 -3.96
C LYS A 242 30.25 -18.13 -4.82
N ALA A 243 30.15 -19.04 -5.82
CA ALA A 243 31.23 -19.33 -6.74
C ALA A 243 31.61 -18.13 -7.63
N GLY A 244 30.66 -17.27 -7.98
CA GLY A 244 30.89 -16.01 -8.69
C GLY A 244 31.66 -14.96 -7.86
N ASN A 245 31.77 -15.16 -6.54
CA ASN A 245 32.41 -14.24 -5.61
C ASN A 245 31.98 -12.77 -5.82
N PRO A 246 30.70 -12.44 -5.69
CA PRO A 246 30.20 -11.09 -5.91
C PRO A 246 30.60 -10.14 -4.78
N ASP A 247 30.84 -8.88 -5.14
CA ASP A 247 30.98 -7.77 -4.17
C ASP A 247 29.60 -7.24 -3.72
N TRP A 248 28.61 -7.40 -4.57
CA TRP A 248 27.24 -6.97 -4.34
C TRP A 248 26.24 -8.04 -4.78
N LEU A 249 25.44 -8.55 -3.85
CA LEU A 249 24.26 -9.37 -4.14
C LEU A 249 23.03 -8.50 -4.07
N TYR A 250 22.26 -8.47 -5.15
CA TYR A 250 20.95 -7.84 -5.21
C TYR A 250 19.86 -8.91 -5.34
N ALA A 251 19.14 -9.17 -4.25
CA ALA A 251 18.00 -10.07 -4.24
C ALA A 251 16.71 -9.24 -4.22
N THR A 252 15.79 -9.51 -5.14
CA THR A 252 14.51 -8.79 -5.21
C THR A 252 13.32 -9.74 -5.26
N GLY A 253 12.35 -9.52 -4.39
CA GLY A 253 11.18 -10.37 -4.19
C GLY A 253 10.34 -9.89 -3.01
N TYR A 254 9.52 -10.80 -2.48
CA TYR A 254 8.67 -10.50 -1.34
C TYR A 254 9.25 -11.07 -0.05
N ILE A 255 8.65 -10.69 1.09
CA ILE A 255 9.28 -10.89 2.40
C ILE A 255 9.59 -12.36 2.71
N GLN A 256 8.71 -13.29 2.36
CA GLN A 256 8.85 -14.70 2.73
C GLN A 256 10.10 -15.33 2.08
N GLU A 257 10.26 -15.17 0.77
CA GLU A 257 11.40 -15.72 0.04
C GLU A 257 12.72 -15.04 0.45
N LEU A 258 12.72 -13.72 0.68
CA LEU A 258 13.92 -12.99 1.09
C LEU A 258 14.43 -13.43 2.47
N ILE A 259 13.53 -13.75 3.41
CA ILE A 259 13.90 -14.32 4.72
C ILE A 259 14.58 -15.69 4.52
N VAL A 260 14.01 -16.54 3.67
CA VAL A 260 14.59 -17.88 3.40
C VAL A 260 15.94 -17.76 2.70
N ILE A 261 16.06 -16.90 1.71
CA ILE A 261 17.34 -16.62 1.01
C ILE A 261 18.39 -16.20 2.03
N ARG A 262 18.09 -15.25 2.92
CA ARG A 262 19.06 -14.75 3.91
C ARG A 262 19.50 -15.84 4.90
N ARG A 263 18.58 -16.69 5.37
CA ARG A 263 18.92 -17.83 6.23
C ARG A 263 19.81 -18.83 5.53
N GLN A 264 19.53 -19.17 4.27
CA GLN A 264 20.32 -20.13 3.50
C GLN A 264 21.70 -19.56 3.12
N MET A 265 21.83 -18.25 2.91
CA MET A 265 23.14 -17.60 2.79
C MET A 265 24.01 -17.84 4.05
N ASP A 266 23.43 -17.71 5.22
CA ASP A 266 24.13 -17.97 6.49
C ASP A 266 24.53 -19.43 6.64
N ASN A 267 23.63 -20.36 6.35
CA ASN A 267 23.89 -21.81 6.37
C ASN A 267 25.05 -22.22 5.43
N LEU A 268 25.20 -21.52 4.32
CA LEU A 268 26.29 -21.71 3.37
C LEU A 268 27.58 -20.96 3.74
N GLY A 269 27.60 -20.26 4.87
CA GLY A 269 28.73 -19.43 5.30
C GLY A 269 29.09 -18.35 4.27
N MET A 270 28.10 -17.74 3.62
CA MET A 270 28.32 -16.69 2.63
C MET A 270 28.59 -15.37 3.32
N THR A 271 29.69 -14.72 2.95
CA THR A 271 29.99 -13.34 3.35
C THR A 271 30.14 -12.52 2.08
N ILE A 272 29.29 -11.48 1.94
CA ILE A 272 29.27 -10.59 0.77
C ILE A 272 29.36 -9.15 1.26
N PRO A 273 30.23 -8.30 0.66
CA PRO A 273 30.40 -6.91 1.09
C PRO A 273 29.09 -6.12 1.12
N ILE A 274 28.27 -6.21 0.08
CA ILE A 274 26.99 -5.52 -0.03
C ILE A 274 25.89 -6.55 -0.33
N VAL A 275 24.85 -6.58 0.48
CA VAL A 275 23.64 -7.36 0.21
C VAL A 275 22.45 -6.42 0.26
N THR A 276 21.81 -6.23 -0.89
CA THR A 276 20.56 -5.47 -1.03
C THR A 276 19.40 -6.46 -1.23
N MET A 277 18.36 -6.30 -0.42
CA MET A 277 17.15 -7.12 -0.52
C MET A 277 15.94 -6.19 -0.66
N THR A 278 15.44 -6.06 -1.90
CA THR A 278 14.43 -5.06 -2.25
C THR A 278 13.01 -5.54 -2.02
N ALA A 279 12.18 -4.65 -1.59
CA ALA A 279 10.80 -4.71 -1.17
C ALA A 279 10.63 -5.34 0.22
N GLY A 280 10.58 -6.66 0.36
CA GLY A 280 10.28 -7.31 1.64
C GLY A 280 11.22 -6.97 2.80
N ALA A 281 12.50 -6.67 2.51
CA ALA A 281 13.44 -6.28 3.57
C ALA A 281 13.26 -4.86 4.12
N ALA A 282 12.36 -4.06 3.52
CA ALA A 282 11.98 -2.76 4.07
C ALA A 282 10.90 -2.85 5.16
N TYR A 283 10.41 -4.04 5.48
CA TYR A 283 9.39 -4.26 6.50
C TYR A 283 10.03 -4.73 7.82
N PRO A 284 9.56 -4.23 8.98
CA PRO A 284 10.09 -4.65 10.29
C PRO A 284 10.06 -6.16 10.53
N GLU A 285 9.11 -6.85 9.92
CA GLU A 285 8.98 -8.31 10.02
C GLU A 285 10.20 -9.06 9.44
N PHE A 286 10.93 -8.47 8.49
CA PHE A 286 12.18 -9.04 7.99
C PHE A 286 13.25 -9.10 9.09
N GLU A 287 13.45 -8.01 9.81
CA GLU A 287 14.36 -7.94 10.95
C GLU A 287 13.89 -8.85 12.08
N GLN A 288 12.61 -8.79 12.46
CA GLN A 288 12.03 -9.59 13.53
C GLN A 288 12.19 -11.10 13.32
N ASN A 289 12.07 -11.56 12.06
CA ASN A 289 12.23 -12.98 11.71
C ASN A 289 13.68 -13.44 11.64
N LEU A 290 14.60 -12.55 11.32
CA LEU A 290 16.02 -12.87 11.10
C LEU A 290 16.91 -12.50 12.28
N GLY A 291 16.49 -11.55 13.12
CA GLY A 291 17.29 -11.05 14.21
C GLY A 291 18.70 -10.60 13.72
N PRO A 292 19.78 -11.07 14.35
CA PRO A 292 21.15 -10.70 13.97
C PRO A 292 21.51 -10.98 12.51
N LEU A 293 20.86 -11.94 11.86
CA LEU A 293 21.10 -12.26 10.44
C LEU A 293 20.68 -11.12 9.49
N SER A 294 19.80 -10.24 9.92
CA SER A 294 19.39 -9.08 9.14
C SER A 294 20.42 -7.94 9.13
N ASN A 295 21.39 -7.95 10.07
CA ASN A 295 22.36 -6.87 10.19
C ASN A 295 23.16 -6.66 8.90
N ASN A 296 23.36 -5.39 8.58
CA ASN A 296 24.04 -4.88 7.40
C ASN A 296 23.36 -5.18 6.07
N VAL A 297 22.20 -5.88 6.05
CA VAL A 297 21.36 -5.97 4.86
C VAL A 297 20.84 -4.57 4.52
N THR A 298 21.03 -4.15 3.28
CA THR A 298 20.47 -2.92 2.75
C THR A 298 19.16 -3.18 2.03
N THR A 299 18.33 -2.17 1.96
CA THR A 299 17.08 -2.16 1.20
C THR A 299 16.80 -0.75 0.71
N ASN A 300 15.82 -0.63 -0.13
CA ASN A 300 15.29 0.67 -0.56
C ASN A 300 13.85 0.85 -0.08
N ALA A 301 13.41 2.09 -0.02
CA ALA A 301 12.03 2.42 0.29
C ALA A 301 11.57 3.67 -0.48
N TRP A 302 10.26 3.73 -0.73
CA TRP A 302 9.60 4.89 -1.31
C TRP A 302 9.26 5.94 -0.25
N TRP A 303 9.28 5.57 1.01
CA TRP A 303 9.03 6.42 2.17
C TRP A 303 9.54 5.73 3.45
N HIS A 304 9.87 6.55 4.46
CA HIS A 304 10.28 6.07 5.80
C HIS A 304 9.76 7.05 6.87
N PRO A 305 9.46 6.61 8.10
CA PRO A 305 9.00 7.47 9.21
C PRO A 305 9.91 8.67 9.53
N SER A 306 11.19 8.62 9.17
CA SER A 306 12.10 9.75 9.32
C SER A 306 11.94 10.85 8.27
N ALA A 307 11.04 10.69 7.31
CA ALA A 307 10.73 11.74 6.33
C ALA A 307 10.24 13.02 7.03
N THR A 308 10.60 14.17 6.47
CA THR A 308 10.28 15.48 7.06
C THR A 308 9.19 16.24 6.28
N TYR A 309 8.44 15.52 5.46
CA TYR A 309 7.38 16.10 4.66
C TYR A 309 6.26 16.70 5.51
N LYS A 310 5.70 17.81 5.05
CA LYS A 310 4.58 18.50 5.68
C LYS A 310 3.30 18.26 4.88
N ASP A 311 2.22 18.10 5.60
CA ASP A 311 0.87 17.97 5.07
C ASP A 311 -0.05 18.93 5.82
N SER A 312 -0.75 19.76 5.09
CA SER A 312 -1.76 20.65 5.65
C SER A 312 -3.18 20.12 5.50
N TYR A 313 -3.35 18.95 4.87
CA TYR A 313 -4.66 18.44 4.49
C TYR A 313 -5.31 17.59 5.59
N ILE A 314 -4.61 16.53 6.05
CA ILE A 314 -5.17 15.60 7.07
C ILE A 314 -4.22 15.42 8.26
N PHE A 315 -2.97 15.01 8.01
CA PHE A 315 -2.08 14.48 9.05
C PHE A 315 -1.09 15.49 9.62
N GLY A 316 -0.92 16.66 9.01
CA GLY A 316 0.04 17.67 9.43
C GLY A 316 1.48 17.38 9.02
N GLY A 317 1.81 16.16 8.63
CA GLY A 317 3.10 15.72 8.11
C GLY A 317 3.47 14.29 8.46
N ALA A 318 4.65 13.85 8.03
CA ALA A 318 5.14 12.49 8.21
C ALA A 318 5.26 12.07 9.69
N GLU A 319 5.72 12.98 10.54
CA GLU A 319 5.85 12.74 11.98
C GLU A 319 4.49 12.50 12.64
N GLN A 320 3.51 13.36 12.38
CA GLN A 320 2.16 13.26 12.94
C GLN A 320 1.42 12.02 12.40
N TYR A 321 1.56 11.73 11.11
CA TYR A 321 1.05 10.49 10.53
C TYR A 321 1.62 9.26 11.25
N THR A 322 2.95 9.21 11.42
CA THR A 322 3.64 8.12 12.11
C THR A 322 3.12 7.96 13.55
N ALA A 323 3.00 9.07 14.29
CA ALA A 323 2.50 9.05 15.67
C ALA A 323 1.06 8.50 15.74
N THR A 324 0.17 8.99 14.88
CA THR A 324 -1.23 8.56 14.82
C THR A 324 -1.35 7.08 14.41
N PHE A 325 -0.53 6.64 13.47
CA PHE A 325 -0.48 5.24 13.05
C PHE A 325 -0.01 4.32 14.20
N LYS A 326 1.06 4.72 14.91
CA LYS A 326 1.59 3.98 16.09
C LYS A 326 0.57 3.91 17.21
N GLU A 327 -0.18 4.97 17.45
CA GLU A 327 -1.26 4.97 18.46
C GLU A 327 -2.31 3.93 18.11
N LYS A 328 -2.73 3.86 16.84
CA LYS A 328 -3.81 2.97 16.39
C LYS A 328 -3.37 1.52 16.26
N TYR A 329 -2.22 1.25 15.64
CA TYR A 329 -1.79 -0.10 15.26
C TYR A 329 -0.66 -0.68 16.12
N LYS A 330 -0.13 0.11 17.07
CA LYS A 330 0.95 -0.30 18.00
C LYS A 330 2.25 -0.72 17.31
N LYS A 331 2.46 -0.26 16.09
CA LYS A 331 3.69 -0.46 15.29
C LYS A 331 3.98 0.78 14.43
N GLU A 332 5.20 0.91 13.95
CA GLU A 332 5.53 1.95 12.96
C GLU A 332 4.94 1.61 11.59
N PRO A 333 4.50 2.64 10.83
CA PRO A 333 4.09 2.41 9.44
C PRO A 333 5.33 2.15 8.56
N THR A 334 5.16 1.35 7.53
CA THR A 334 6.13 1.21 6.45
C THR A 334 5.74 2.10 5.27
N TYR A 335 6.58 2.10 4.22
CA TYR A 335 6.23 2.83 3.00
C TYR A 335 4.89 2.36 2.38
N LEU A 336 4.49 1.11 2.62
CA LEU A 336 3.29 0.54 2.01
C LEU A 336 2.01 1.04 2.67
N GLU A 337 1.92 1.04 4.00
CA GLU A 337 0.81 1.68 4.71
C GLU A 337 0.75 3.19 4.39
N ALA A 338 1.91 3.83 4.34
CA ALA A 338 2.00 5.26 4.01
C ALA A 338 1.52 5.54 2.57
N ALA A 339 1.94 4.73 1.59
CA ALA A 339 1.50 4.87 0.20
C ALA A 339 -0.01 4.62 0.03
N ALA A 340 -0.57 3.62 0.74
CA ALA A 340 -2.01 3.37 0.72
C ALA A 340 -2.81 4.53 1.33
N THR A 341 -2.33 5.10 2.43
CA THR A 341 -2.94 6.29 3.04
C THR A 341 -2.87 7.50 2.10
N ALA A 342 -1.69 7.76 1.51
CA ALA A 342 -1.49 8.86 0.56
C ALA A 342 -2.32 8.69 -0.71
N GLY A 343 -2.45 7.45 -1.21
CA GLY A 343 -3.31 7.14 -2.37
C GLY A 343 -4.77 7.49 -2.14
N CYS A 344 -5.29 7.17 -0.96
CA CYS A 344 -6.62 7.60 -0.54
C CYS A 344 -6.70 9.13 -0.40
N GLU A 345 -5.70 9.76 0.19
CA GLU A 345 -5.66 11.21 0.38
C GLU A 345 -5.70 11.97 -0.95
N VAL A 346 -4.89 11.60 -1.95
CA VAL A 346 -4.90 12.28 -3.25
C VAL A 346 -6.22 12.06 -4.00
N LEU A 347 -6.84 10.89 -3.85
CA LEU A 347 -8.17 10.64 -4.42
C LEU A 347 -9.22 11.55 -3.79
N VAL A 348 -9.25 11.65 -2.47
CA VAL A 348 -10.19 12.52 -1.74
C VAL A 348 -9.97 13.98 -2.09
N GLN A 349 -8.73 14.47 -2.13
CA GLN A 349 -8.42 15.84 -2.56
C GLN A 349 -8.91 16.09 -3.99
N SER A 350 -8.77 15.10 -4.88
CA SER A 350 -9.23 15.21 -6.27
C SER A 350 -10.75 15.30 -6.37
N VAL A 351 -11.49 14.52 -5.57
CA VAL A 351 -12.96 14.59 -5.47
C VAL A 351 -13.41 15.96 -4.96
N GLU A 352 -12.78 16.47 -3.91
CA GLU A 352 -13.11 17.79 -3.33
C GLU A 352 -12.83 18.92 -4.34
N LYS A 353 -11.72 18.86 -5.07
CA LYS A 353 -11.37 19.82 -6.10
C LYS A 353 -12.29 19.77 -7.33
N ALA A 354 -12.74 18.57 -7.68
CA ALA A 354 -13.73 18.37 -8.74
C ALA A 354 -15.14 18.86 -8.30
N GLY A 355 -15.41 18.88 -6.98
CA GLY A 355 -16.76 19.11 -6.43
C GLY A 355 -17.77 18.05 -6.87
N SER A 356 -17.30 16.87 -7.29
CA SER A 356 -18.09 15.82 -7.92
C SER A 356 -17.41 14.46 -7.74
N THR A 357 -18.20 13.39 -7.79
CA THR A 357 -17.70 11.99 -7.91
C THR A 357 -17.71 11.51 -9.36
N ASP A 358 -17.99 12.38 -10.32
CA ASP A 358 -17.90 12.04 -11.74
C ASP A 358 -16.48 11.58 -12.10
N PRO A 359 -16.32 10.37 -12.67
CA PRO A 359 -15.02 9.79 -12.94
C PRO A 359 -14.11 10.66 -13.82
N GLU A 360 -14.69 11.38 -14.80
CA GLU A 360 -13.91 12.22 -15.71
C GLU A 360 -13.43 13.50 -15.02
N ALA A 361 -14.29 14.10 -14.20
CA ALA A 361 -13.93 15.29 -13.43
C ALA A 361 -12.83 14.98 -12.41
N VAL A 362 -12.93 13.84 -11.69
CA VAL A 362 -11.92 13.40 -10.71
C VAL A 362 -10.61 13.03 -11.39
N ARG A 363 -10.66 12.28 -12.51
CA ARG A 363 -9.48 11.94 -13.32
C ARG A 363 -8.73 13.19 -13.77
N LYS A 364 -9.43 14.24 -14.20
CA LYS A 364 -8.82 15.51 -14.59
C LYS A 364 -8.03 16.11 -13.42
N GLN A 365 -8.57 16.08 -12.20
CA GLN A 365 -7.86 16.59 -11.03
C GLN A 365 -6.63 15.74 -10.71
N LEU A 366 -6.76 14.40 -10.68
CA LEU A 366 -5.63 13.50 -10.50
C LEU A 366 -4.50 13.80 -11.48
N SER A 367 -4.83 14.01 -12.77
CA SER A 367 -3.83 14.23 -13.84
C SER A 367 -3.15 15.61 -13.81
N THR A 368 -3.72 16.61 -13.13
CA THR A 368 -3.27 18.00 -13.22
C THR A 368 -2.76 18.59 -11.93
N LEU A 369 -3.22 18.07 -10.79
CA LEU A 369 -2.82 18.62 -9.48
C LEU A 369 -1.43 18.12 -9.07
N LYS A 370 -0.73 18.97 -8.32
CA LYS A 370 0.36 18.59 -7.46
C LYS A 370 -0.18 18.49 -6.04
N PHE A 371 0.05 17.36 -5.40
CA PHE A 371 -0.39 17.09 -4.04
C PHE A 371 0.82 17.18 -3.12
N ASP A 372 0.73 18.00 -2.08
CA ASP A 372 1.68 18.02 -0.97
C ASP A 372 1.08 17.19 0.17
N THR A 373 1.66 16.01 0.44
CA THR A 373 1.15 15.05 1.41
C THR A 373 2.19 14.72 2.47
N PHE A 374 1.80 14.09 3.55
CA PHE A 374 2.73 13.56 4.56
C PHE A 374 3.72 12.53 3.97
N TYR A 375 3.33 11.86 2.86
CA TYR A 375 4.15 10.92 2.12
C TYR A 375 5.23 11.63 1.28
N GLY A 376 5.02 12.88 0.99
CA GLY A 376 5.81 13.72 0.12
C GLY A 376 4.98 14.31 -1.01
N PRO A 377 5.61 15.07 -1.89
CA PRO A 377 4.92 15.62 -3.04
C PRO A 377 4.58 14.51 -4.04
N ILE A 378 3.35 14.52 -4.54
CA ILE A 378 2.86 13.58 -5.56
C ILE A 378 2.37 14.40 -6.74
N GLN A 379 2.85 14.07 -7.93
CA GLN A 379 2.37 14.61 -9.19
C GLN A 379 2.42 13.51 -10.24
N PHE A 380 1.28 13.19 -10.81
CA PHE A 380 1.21 12.16 -11.83
C PHE A 380 1.71 12.69 -13.17
N GLY A 381 2.64 11.95 -13.77
CA GLY A 381 3.13 12.22 -15.12
C GLY A 381 2.14 11.78 -16.21
N PRO A 382 2.49 11.97 -17.48
CA PRO A 382 1.63 11.58 -18.61
C PRO A 382 1.25 10.09 -18.63
N SER A 383 2.06 9.23 -18.03
CA SER A 383 1.77 7.80 -17.89
C SER A 383 0.79 7.47 -16.76
N GLY A 384 0.49 8.43 -15.88
CA GLY A 384 -0.27 8.19 -14.64
C GLY A 384 0.58 7.77 -13.44
N GLN A 385 1.87 7.50 -13.60
CA GLN A 385 2.75 7.21 -12.48
C GLN A 385 3.28 8.50 -11.84
N ASN A 386 3.56 8.48 -10.53
CA ASN A 386 4.18 9.60 -9.84
C ASN A 386 5.52 9.96 -10.48
N ALA A 387 5.65 11.20 -10.93
CA ALA A 387 6.85 11.72 -11.60
C ALA A 387 7.88 12.29 -10.61
N ILE A 388 7.52 12.45 -9.33
CA ILE A 388 8.43 12.97 -8.31
C ILE A 388 9.14 11.80 -7.66
N ASN A 389 10.47 11.76 -7.79
CA ASN A 389 11.30 10.67 -7.31
C ASN A 389 11.98 11.07 -5.99
N SER A 390 11.80 10.26 -4.96
CA SER A 390 12.39 10.48 -3.63
C SER A 390 12.88 9.16 -3.04
N PRO A 391 13.80 8.43 -3.74
CA PRO A 391 14.26 7.13 -3.27
C PRO A 391 15.04 7.26 -1.97
N MET A 392 14.86 6.28 -1.08
CA MET A 392 15.61 6.15 0.16
C MET A 392 16.39 4.85 0.17
N ILE A 393 17.65 4.90 0.58
CA ILE A 393 18.46 3.72 0.85
C ILE A 393 18.52 3.52 2.36
N LEU A 394 18.09 2.34 2.79
CA LEU A 394 18.06 1.94 4.19
C LEU A 394 19.05 0.80 4.44
N GLN A 395 19.52 0.68 5.66
CA GLN A 395 20.28 -0.48 6.14
C GLN A 395 19.81 -0.90 7.52
N ILE A 396 19.71 -2.19 7.76
CA ILE A 396 19.43 -2.70 9.09
C ILE A 396 20.73 -2.69 9.89
N GLN A 397 20.75 -1.93 10.98
CA GLN A 397 21.91 -1.78 11.87
C GLN A 397 21.48 -2.01 13.32
N ASN A 398 21.98 -3.08 13.95
CA ASN A 398 21.63 -3.43 15.32
C ASN A 398 20.10 -3.52 15.56
N GLY A 399 19.39 -4.19 14.64
CA GLY A 399 17.95 -4.38 14.73
C GLY A 399 17.10 -3.15 14.42
N LYS A 400 17.68 -2.08 13.82
CA LYS A 400 16.97 -0.86 13.46
C LYS A 400 17.31 -0.43 12.04
N TYR A 401 16.36 0.20 11.38
CA TYR A 401 16.60 0.81 10.07
C TYR A 401 17.34 2.14 10.23
N ALA A 402 18.48 2.25 9.58
CA ALA A 402 19.21 3.50 9.40
C ALA A 402 18.99 3.99 7.97
N VAL A 403 18.68 5.26 7.80
CA VAL A 403 18.65 5.92 6.50
C VAL A 403 20.05 6.27 6.09
N LEU A 404 20.50 5.76 4.95
CA LEU A 404 21.83 6.04 4.40
C LEU A 404 21.79 7.18 3.38
N ASP A 405 20.69 7.27 2.63
CA ASP A 405 20.38 8.30 1.63
C ASP A 405 18.87 8.55 1.59
N PRO A 406 18.37 9.76 1.35
CA PRO A 406 19.10 11.01 1.06
C PRO A 406 19.73 11.66 2.29
N GLN A 407 20.75 12.47 2.06
CA GLN A 407 21.53 13.15 3.10
C GLN A 407 20.68 13.98 4.07
N ALA A 408 19.56 14.56 3.58
CA ALA A 408 18.68 15.42 4.38
C ALA A 408 18.02 14.70 5.59
N VAL A 409 17.83 13.38 5.50
CA VAL A 409 17.20 12.55 6.55
C VAL A 409 18.09 11.38 6.98
N LYS A 410 19.39 11.46 6.66
CA LYS A 410 20.37 10.42 6.98
C LYS A 410 20.50 10.21 8.48
N THR A 411 20.47 8.93 8.90
CA THR A 411 20.59 8.53 10.32
C THR A 411 21.73 7.54 10.57
N GLY A 412 22.42 7.07 9.53
CA GLY A 412 23.54 6.13 9.68
C GLY A 412 24.53 6.17 8.53
N GLU A 413 25.67 5.52 8.72
CA GLU A 413 26.69 5.30 7.69
C GLU A 413 26.62 3.86 7.18
N LEU A 414 26.95 3.67 5.90
CA LEU A 414 27.01 2.33 5.31
C LEU A 414 28.00 1.43 6.04
N LYS A 415 27.54 0.27 6.46
CA LYS A 415 28.37 -0.83 6.98
C LYS A 415 28.43 -1.94 5.93
N VAL A 416 29.65 -2.32 5.56
CA VAL A 416 29.88 -3.42 4.61
C VAL A 416 30.10 -4.74 5.36
N GLY A 417 29.81 -5.85 4.67
CA GLY A 417 29.95 -7.21 5.22
C GLY A 417 28.65 -7.73 5.82
N VAL A 418 27.94 -8.53 5.05
CA VAL A 418 26.78 -9.32 5.48
C VAL A 418 27.22 -10.76 5.62
N GLY A 419 26.94 -11.37 6.78
CA GLY A 419 27.39 -12.73 7.12
C GLY A 419 28.76 -12.78 7.82
N ALA A 420 29.45 -11.66 8.00
CA ALA A 420 30.63 -11.60 8.87
C ALA A 420 30.19 -11.74 10.34
N LYS A 421 30.81 -12.70 11.06
CA LYS A 421 30.64 -12.88 12.51
C LYS A 421 31.50 -11.92 13.28
#